data_8d4e6e4e6d9adac57408875231c92d96
#
_entry.id   8d4e6e4e6d9adac57408875231c92d96
#
_cell.length_a   1.000
_cell.length_b   1.000
_cell.length_c   1.000
_cell.angle_alpha   90.00
_cell.angle_beta   90.00
_cell.angle_gamma   90.00
#
_symmetry.space_group_name_H-M   'P 1'
#
loop_
_entity.id
_entity.type
_entity.pdbx_description
1 polymer ?
#
loop_
_entity_poly.entity_id
_entity_poly.type
_entity_poly.pdbx_seq_one_letter_code
_entity_poly.pdbx_strand_id
1 'polypeptide(L)'
;MRSRLRPGRARPKGYITGADYYWTDLFETFVETLQKGGTLPNFVTGGYDKDYVRSSPFGAGATPEAINAAKTAMQAIKNQDPIFVGPIKDNTGKTVVPAGTTYGSYADELHQTNYLIDGVIGSITDVSDPKQ
;
A
#
# COMPACT_ATOMS: atom_id res chain seq x y z
N MET A 1 -9.83 25.24 2.18
CA MET A 1 -9.09 24.10 2.77
C MET A 1 -10.10 23.06 3.24
N ARG A 2 -10.33 21.97 2.48
CA ARG A 2 -11.35 20.95 2.86
C ARG A 2 -10.70 20.00 3.85
N SER A 3 -11.16 20.04 5.10
CA SER A 3 -10.81 19.08 6.15
C SER A 3 -11.12 17.67 5.62
N ARG A 4 -10.09 16.86 5.39
CA ARG A 4 -10.27 15.43 5.15
C ARG A 4 -10.87 14.84 6.43
N LEU A 5 -12.11 14.38 6.33
CA LEU A 5 -12.75 13.62 7.42
C LEU A 5 -11.86 12.42 7.73
N ARG A 6 -11.24 12.43 8.91
CA ARG A 6 -10.49 11.26 9.38
C ARG A 6 -11.49 10.10 9.48
N PRO A 7 -11.21 8.93 8.86
CA PRO A 7 -12.15 7.80 8.80
C PRO A 7 -12.73 7.41 10.18
N GLY A 8 -11.95 7.57 11.24
CA GLY A 8 -12.37 7.27 12.62
C GLY A 8 -13.49 8.16 13.17
N ARG A 9 -13.85 9.28 12.52
CA ARG A 9 -14.97 10.13 12.95
C ARG A 9 -16.34 9.58 12.57
N ALA A 10 -16.43 8.86 11.45
CA ALA A 10 -17.70 8.31 10.97
C ALA A 10 -18.18 7.08 11.74
N ARG A 11 -17.26 6.24 12.24
CA ARG A 11 -17.55 5.04 13.04
C ARG A 11 -16.48 4.81 14.11
N PRO A 12 -16.49 5.59 15.20
CA PRO A 12 -15.40 5.57 16.18
C PRO A 12 -15.22 4.20 16.87
N LYS A 13 -16.30 3.43 17.05
CA LYS A 13 -16.24 2.09 17.66
C LYS A 13 -15.82 0.98 16.70
N GLY A 14 -15.93 1.19 15.38
CA GLY A 14 -15.57 0.22 14.35
C GLY A 14 -14.27 0.54 13.65
N TYR A 15 -13.64 1.68 13.96
CA TYR A 15 -12.37 2.06 13.36
C TYR A 15 -11.22 1.26 14.00
N ILE A 16 -10.42 0.63 13.16
CA ILE A 16 -9.26 -0.16 13.59
C ILE A 16 -7.97 0.63 13.35
N THR A 17 -7.65 0.92 12.11
CA THR A 17 -6.51 1.74 11.67
C THR A 17 -6.68 2.11 10.20
N GLY A 18 -5.77 2.88 9.65
CA GLY A 18 -5.70 3.23 8.25
C GLY A 18 -4.25 3.39 7.80
N ALA A 19 -4.03 3.61 6.53
CA ALA A 19 -2.76 4.02 5.98
C ALA A 19 -2.85 5.47 5.50
N ASP A 20 -1.92 6.29 5.94
CA ASP A 20 -1.83 7.70 5.59
C ASP A 20 -0.54 7.97 4.81
N TYR A 21 -0.62 8.75 3.74
CA TYR A 21 0.56 9.27 3.09
C TYR A 21 1.15 10.43 3.91
N TYR A 22 2.45 10.36 4.15
CA TYR A 22 3.19 11.37 4.88
C TYR A 22 4.20 12.06 3.94
N TRP A 23 3.83 13.23 3.47
CA TRP A 23 4.57 13.95 2.44
C TRP A 23 5.56 14.99 3.00
N THR A 24 5.50 15.30 4.29
CA THR A 24 6.25 16.41 4.89
C THR A 24 7.75 16.26 4.65
N ASP A 25 8.33 15.14 5.07
CA ASP A 25 9.78 14.91 4.99
C ASP A 25 10.27 14.90 3.53
N LEU A 26 9.41 14.39 2.61
CA LEU A 26 9.71 14.40 1.19
C LEU A 26 9.74 15.82 0.62
N PHE A 27 8.75 16.64 0.95
CA PHE A 27 8.73 18.04 0.50
C PHE A 27 9.85 18.87 1.12
N GLU A 28 10.22 18.64 2.38
CA GLU A 28 11.37 19.25 3.02
C GLU A 28 12.65 18.91 2.26
N THR A 29 12.87 17.64 1.92
CA THR A 29 14.00 17.19 1.10
C THR A 29 14.02 17.89 -0.27
N PHE A 30 12.87 18.07 -0.90
CA PHE A 30 12.79 18.77 -2.20
C PHE A 30 13.19 20.24 -2.07
N VAL A 31 12.69 20.93 -1.05
CA VAL A 31 13.03 22.33 -0.78
C VAL A 31 14.52 22.48 -0.52
N GLU A 32 15.08 21.64 0.35
CA GLU A 32 16.52 21.65 0.63
C GLU A 32 17.38 21.39 -0.62
N THR A 33 16.96 20.42 -1.45
CA THR A 33 17.68 20.10 -2.69
C THR A 33 17.73 21.32 -3.62
N LEU A 34 16.60 22.00 -3.81
CA LEU A 34 16.53 23.19 -4.65
C LEU A 34 17.31 24.37 -4.06
N GLN A 35 17.26 24.59 -2.74
CA GLN A 35 18.04 25.63 -2.06
C GLN A 35 19.56 25.44 -2.22
N LYS A 36 20.00 24.19 -2.32
CA LYS A 36 21.42 23.83 -2.56
C LYS A 36 21.79 23.85 -4.05
N GLY A 37 20.87 24.26 -4.94
CA GLY A 37 21.08 24.29 -6.39
C GLY A 37 21.03 22.91 -7.06
N GLY A 38 20.50 21.90 -6.38
CA GLY A 38 20.35 20.56 -6.92
C GLY A 38 19.13 20.42 -7.83
N THR A 39 19.03 19.29 -8.51
CA THR A 39 17.91 18.95 -9.40
C THR A 39 17.03 17.88 -8.71
N LEU A 40 15.71 18.07 -8.80
CA LEU A 40 14.78 17.08 -8.28
C LEU A 40 14.69 15.87 -9.20
N PRO A 41 14.53 14.65 -8.66
CA PRO A 41 14.25 13.47 -9.46
C PRO A 41 12.85 13.56 -10.10
N ASN A 42 12.70 13.00 -11.30
CA ASN A 42 11.41 12.97 -11.99
C ASN A 42 10.38 12.07 -11.30
N PHE A 43 10.85 11.10 -10.54
CA PHE A 43 10.01 10.11 -9.86
C PHE A 43 10.65 9.68 -8.54
N VAL A 44 9.83 9.57 -7.50
CA VAL A 44 10.24 9.10 -6.18
C VAL A 44 9.25 8.06 -5.69
N THR A 45 9.76 6.92 -5.26
CA THR A 45 8.96 5.87 -4.62
C THR A 45 9.37 5.71 -3.17
N GLY A 46 8.41 5.34 -2.35
CA GLY A 46 8.62 5.00 -0.96
C GLY A 46 7.34 4.48 -0.32
N GLY A 47 7.51 3.67 0.68
CA GLY A 47 6.43 3.11 1.47
C GLY A 47 6.70 3.26 2.96
N TYR A 48 6.47 2.19 3.71
CA TYR A 48 6.75 2.13 5.15
C TYR A 48 8.25 2.17 5.45
N ASP A 49 9.11 1.70 4.57
CA ASP A 49 10.58 1.70 4.69
C ASP A 49 11.17 3.11 4.74
N LYS A 50 10.56 4.04 3.98
CA LYS A 50 10.97 5.45 3.92
C LYS A 50 10.03 6.38 4.69
N ASP A 51 9.13 5.82 5.49
CA ASP A 51 8.09 6.56 6.22
C ASP A 51 7.18 7.46 5.34
N TYR A 52 7.11 7.22 4.02
CA TYR A 52 6.17 7.93 3.12
C TYR A 52 4.73 7.44 3.29
N VAL A 53 4.57 6.22 3.83
CA VAL A 53 3.30 5.66 4.29
C VAL A 53 3.43 5.35 5.77
N ARG A 54 2.45 5.77 6.57
CA ARG A 54 2.38 5.50 8.01
C ARG A 54 1.00 4.99 8.37
N SER A 55 0.92 4.12 9.35
CA SER A 55 -0.38 3.73 9.89
C SER A 55 -0.93 4.82 10.79
N SER A 56 -2.21 5.10 10.66
CA SER A 56 -2.94 5.95 11.61
C SER A 56 -2.92 5.30 13.00
N PRO A 57 -3.07 6.09 14.08
CA PRO A 57 -3.26 5.53 15.41
C PRO A 57 -4.39 4.50 15.44
N PHE A 58 -4.20 3.41 16.18
CA PHE A 58 -5.22 2.40 16.34
C PHE A 58 -6.45 2.97 17.07
N GLY A 59 -7.62 2.68 16.54
CA GLY A 59 -8.90 3.07 17.11
C GLY A 59 -9.43 2.08 18.13
N ALA A 60 -10.56 2.44 18.76
CA ALA A 60 -11.20 1.64 19.80
C ALA A 60 -11.75 0.28 19.32
N GLY A 61 -11.84 0.09 18.00
CA GLY A 61 -12.25 -1.21 17.41
C GLY A 61 -11.11 -2.23 17.32
N ALA A 62 -9.86 -1.84 17.58
CA ALA A 62 -8.72 -2.72 17.49
C ALA A 62 -8.50 -3.48 18.81
N THR A 63 -8.41 -4.81 18.76
CA THR A 63 -8.02 -5.61 19.90
C THR A 63 -6.49 -5.56 20.11
N PRO A 64 -5.98 -5.85 21.32
CA PRO A 64 -4.54 -5.92 21.56
C PRO A 64 -3.82 -6.90 20.63
N GLU A 65 -4.43 -8.05 20.35
CA GLU A 65 -3.90 -9.07 19.44
C GLU A 65 -3.81 -8.54 18.00
N ALA A 66 -4.85 -7.86 17.51
CA ALA A 66 -4.87 -7.25 16.19
C ALA A 66 -3.80 -6.14 16.08
N ILE A 67 -3.63 -5.33 17.13
CA ILE A 67 -2.60 -4.30 17.19
C ILE A 67 -1.20 -4.92 17.09
N ASN A 68 -0.94 -5.99 17.85
CA ASN A 68 0.36 -6.66 17.84
C ASN A 68 0.63 -7.32 16.48
N ALA A 69 -0.35 -8.01 15.89
CA ALA A 69 -0.23 -8.61 14.57
C ALA A 69 0.06 -7.55 13.49
N ALA A 70 -0.66 -6.42 13.53
CA ALA A 70 -0.44 -5.31 12.61
C ALA A 70 0.96 -4.69 12.75
N LYS A 71 1.44 -4.48 13.99
CA LYS A 71 2.80 -3.96 14.22
C LYS A 71 3.88 -4.91 13.69
N THR A 72 3.71 -6.22 13.86
CA THR A 72 4.62 -7.23 13.31
C THR A 72 4.63 -7.18 11.78
N ALA A 73 3.46 -7.13 11.15
CA ALA A 73 3.34 -7.02 9.70
C ALA A 73 3.96 -5.71 9.17
N MET A 74 3.73 -4.58 9.85
CA MET A 74 4.35 -3.30 9.48
C MET A 74 5.87 -3.35 9.55
N GLN A 75 6.43 -4.04 10.56
CA GLN A 75 7.88 -4.19 10.67
C GLN A 75 8.44 -5.07 9.56
N ALA A 76 7.76 -6.16 9.19
CA ALA A 76 8.14 -6.99 8.05
C ALA A 76 8.16 -6.19 6.74
N ILE A 77 7.13 -5.36 6.50
CA ILE A 77 7.07 -4.46 5.34
C ILE A 77 8.22 -3.43 5.36
N LYS A 78 8.53 -2.85 6.52
CA LYS A 78 9.68 -1.93 6.67
C LYS A 78 11.02 -2.60 6.35
N ASN A 79 11.17 -3.85 6.71
CA ASN A 79 12.34 -4.66 6.39
C ASN A 79 12.38 -5.12 4.92
N GLN A 80 11.35 -4.79 4.14
CA GLN A 80 11.15 -5.23 2.76
C GLN A 80 11.03 -6.75 2.61
N ASP A 81 10.50 -7.42 3.64
CA ASP A 81 10.18 -8.83 3.54
C ASP A 81 9.20 -9.08 2.38
N PRO A 82 9.34 -10.18 1.63
CA PRO A 82 8.47 -10.46 0.51
C PRO A 82 7.00 -10.53 0.92
N ILE A 83 6.14 -9.75 0.27
CA ILE A 83 4.70 -9.74 0.53
C ILE A 83 4.00 -10.78 -0.35
N PHE A 84 4.46 -10.92 -1.60
CA PHE A 84 3.89 -11.84 -2.57
C PHE A 84 4.82 -13.02 -2.75
N VAL A 85 4.39 -14.18 -2.29
CA VAL A 85 5.14 -15.44 -2.35
C VAL A 85 4.33 -16.44 -3.17
N GLY A 86 4.89 -16.92 -4.28
CA GLY A 86 4.26 -17.92 -5.13
C GLY A 86 4.22 -19.33 -4.50
N PRO A 87 3.35 -20.22 -4.97
CA PRO A 87 2.53 -20.01 -6.17
C PRO A 87 1.26 -19.18 -5.90
N ILE A 88 0.99 -18.21 -6.77
CA ILE A 88 -0.28 -17.47 -6.76
C ILE A 88 -1.01 -17.77 -8.07
N LYS A 89 -2.30 -18.02 -7.99
CA LYS A 89 -3.17 -18.23 -9.16
C LYS A 89 -4.11 -17.06 -9.35
N ASP A 90 -4.49 -16.82 -10.58
CA ASP A 90 -5.60 -15.95 -10.91
C ASP A 90 -6.95 -16.66 -10.71
N ASN A 91 -8.04 -15.93 -10.85
CA ASN A 91 -9.39 -16.43 -10.67
C ASN A 91 -9.86 -17.39 -11.80
N THR A 92 -9.04 -17.63 -12.82
CA THR A 92 -9.25 -18.66 -13.85
C THR A 92 -8.48 -19.94 -13.54
N GLY A 93 -7.66 -19.96 -12.49
CA GLY A 93 -6.81 -21.07 -12.07
C GLY A 93 -5.43 -21.07 -12.72
N LYS A 94 -5.10 -20.08 -13.55
CA LYS A 94 -3.77 -19.93 -14.16
C LYS A 94 -2.77 -19.44 -13.11
N THR A 95 -1.59 -20.07 -13.05
CA THR A 95 -0.50 -19.59 -12.18
C THR A 95 0.08 -18.29 -12.74
N VAL A 96 -0.03 -17.22 -11.98
CA VAL A 96 0.47 -15.87 -12.31
C VAL A 96 1.77 -15.54 -11.58
N VAL A 97 1.99 -16.13 -10.40
CA VAL A 97 3.28 -16.10 -9.70
C VAL A 97 3.72 -17.55 -9.50
N PRO A 98 4.81 -18.00 -10.15
CA PRO A 98 5.29 -19.38 -9.99
C PRO A 98 5.76 -19.70 -8.57
N ALA A 99 5.76 -20.99 -8.23
CA ALA A 99 6.35 -21.46 -6.97
C ALA A 99 7.83 -21.07 -6.86
N GLY A 100 8.25 -20.63 -5.69
CA GLY A 100 9.61 -20.16 -5.44
C GLY A 100 9.93 -18.76 -5.92
N THR A 101 8.97 -18.07 -6.58
CA THR A 101 9.07 -16.65 -6.93
C THR A 101 8.54 -15.80 -5.79
N THR A 102 9.24 -14.71 -5.48
CA THR A 102 8.82 -13.71 -4.49
C THR A 102 8.89 -12.31 -5.09
N TYR A 103 7.90 -11.47 -4.78
CA TYR A 103 7.90 -10.06 -5.14
C TYR A 103 7.94 -9.21 -3.88
N GLY A 104 8.90 -8.29 -3.82
CA GLY A 104 8.95 -7.24 -2.80
C GLY A 104 8.03 -6.07 -3.13
N SER A 105 7.95 -5.10 -2.23
CA SER A 105 7.03 -3.95 -2.34
C SER A 105 7.22 -3.10 -3.60
N TYR A 106 8.39 -3.13 -4.22
CA TYR A 106 8.76 -2.30 -5.38
C TYR A 106 9.01 -3.12 -6.66
N ALA A 107 8.56 -4.38 -6.69
CA ALA A 107 8.72 -5.21 -7.88
C ALA A 107 7.90 -4.65 -9.05
N ASP A 108 8.52 -4.51 -10.22
CA ASP A 108 7.89 -3.94 -11.42
C ASP A 108 6.67 -4.76 -11.87
N GLU A 109 6.68 -6.06 -11.62
CA GLU A 109 5.58 -6.98 -11.93
C GLU A 109 4.27 -6.59 -11.23
N LEU A 110 4.35 -5.98 -10.04
CA LEU A 110 3.17 -5.52 -9.29
C LEU A 110 2.49 -4.32 -9.96
N HIS A 111 3.24 -3.52 -10.71
CA HIS A 111 2.69 -2.40 -11.47
C HIS A 111 1.97 -2.84 -12.76
N GLN A 112 2.18 -4.08 -13.19
CA GLN A 112 1.61 -4.65 -14.41
C GLN A 112 0.51 -5.67 -14.12
N THR A 113 0.00 -5.70 -12.89
CA THR A 113 -1.07 -6.64 -12.49
C THR A 113 -2.34 -6.35 -13.28
N ASN A 114 -2.74 -7.32 -14.11
CA ASN A 114 -3.90 -7.25 -15.00
C ASN A 114 -4.81 -8.48 -14.85
N TYR A 115 -4.86 -9.06 -13.66
CA TYR A 115 -5.66 -10.25 -13.32
C TYR A 115 -6.29 -10.06 -11.95
N LEU A 116 -7.38 -10.81 -11.71
CA LEU A 116 -7.94 -10.97 -10.38
C LEU A 116 -7.34 -12.23 -9.75
N ILE A 117 -7.07 -12.17 -8.46
CA ILE A 117 -6.52 -13.32 -7.70
C ILE A 117 -7.61 -14.40 -7.49
N ASP A 118 -7.19 -15.64 -7.32
CA ASP A 118 -8.06 -16.76 -6.94
C ASP A 118 -8.95 -16.41 -5.74
N GLY A 119 -10.22 -16.83 -5.81
CA GLY A 119 -11.26 -16.47 -4.83
C GLY A 119 -12.00 -15.16 -5.13
N VAL A 120 -11.55 -14.34 -6.07
CA VAL A 120 -12.27 -13.14 -6.52
C VAL A 120 -13.17 -13.48 -7.72
N ILE A 121 -14.46 -13.18 -7.60
CA ILE A 121 -15.43 -13.38 -8.67
C ILE A 121 -15.51 -12.12 -9.53
N GLY A 122 -15.44 -12.29 -10.86
CA GLY A 122 -15.54 -11.19 -11.82
C GLY A 122 -14.43 -11.19 -12.86
N SER A 123 -14.38 -10.12 -13.66
CA SER A 123 -13.36 -9.87 -14.66
C SER A 123 -12.94 -8.40 -14.63
N ILE A 124 -11.66 -8.11 -14.87
CA ILE A 124 -11.19 -6.75 -15.05
C ILE A 124 -11.66 -6.12 -16.38
N THR A 125 -12.13 -6.96 -17.31
CA THR A 125 -12.63 -6.50 -18.62
C THR A 125 -14.12 -6.17 -18.61
N ASP A 126 -14.84 -6.50 -17.53
CA ASP A 126 -16.28 -6.26 -17.40
C ASP A 126 -16.61 -4.81 -16.98
N VAL A 127 -15.62 -3.97 -16.83
CA VAL A 127 -15.83 -2.54 -16.66
C VAL A 127 -16.19 -1.96 -18.03
N SER A 128 -17.44 -2.11 -18.42
CA SER A 128 -17.99 -1.32 -19.51
C SER A 128 -17.83 0.15 -19.16
N ASP A 129 -17.05 0.89 -19.95
CA ASP A 129 -16.94 2.34 -19.79
C ASP A 129 -18.35 2.94 -19.92
N PRO A 130 -18.91 3.58 -18.87
CA PRO A 130 -20.25 4.16 -18.95
C PRO A 130 -20.35 5.34 -19.92
N LYS A 131 -19.34 5.58 -20.75
CA LYS A 131 -19.25 6.68 -21.72
C LYS A 131 -19.09 6.24 -23.18
N GLN A 132 -19.55 5.03 -23.54
CA GLN A 132 -19.82 4.71 -24.94
C GLN A 132 -21.32 4.76 -25.22
#